data_ad041437e6df26cb5eaf3ff7bdc71af7
#
_entry.id   ad041437e6df26cb5eaf3ff7bdc71af7
#
_cell.length_a   1.000
_cell.length_b   1.000
_cell.length_c   1.000
_cell.angle_alpha   90.00
_cell.angle_beta   90.00
_cell.angle_gamma   90.00
#
_symmetry.space_group_name_H-M   'P 1'
#
loop_
_entity.id
_entity.type
_entity.pdbx_description
1 polymer ?
#
loop_
_entity_poly.entity_id
_entity_poly.type
_entity_poly.pdbx_seq_one_letter_code
_entity_poly.pdbx_strand_id
1 'polypeptide(L)'
;MYLTQNKEMKADRVWNFTLPAWVIELPDGSHFNVCRNAGVCAKFCYARNGTYLFPKVKGKHLSNLTLVRDDPNWVDEIAVELDHKRFKPSGEPRIVPGLTATSHLSQSVRDWLEVGGQAVRIHDSGDFFSEEYLGGWITLADRFP
;
A
#
# COMPACT_ATOMS: atom_id res chain seq x y z
N MET A 1 -5.17 0.50 12.44
CA MET A 1 -4.81 1.36 11.28
C MET A 1 -3.63 0.76 10.55
N TYR A 2 -3.83 0.35 9.31
CA TYR A 2 -2.87 -0.38 8.48
C TYR A 2 -2.19 0.52 7.45
N LEU A 3 -2.92 1.53 6.95
CA LEU A 3 -2.42 2.51 5.99
C LEU A 3 -1.63 3.63 6.68
N THR A 4 -0.55 4.07 6.05
CA THR A 4 0.35 5.10 6.58
C THR A 4 0.64 6.18 5.54
N GLN A 5 1.10 7.34 5.99
CA GLN A 5 1.59 8.42 5.14
C GLN A 5 2.85 9.03 5.76
N ASN A 6 3.81 9.41 4.93
CA ASN A 6 4.84 10.37 5.30
C ASN A 6 4.41 11.80 4.91
N LYS A 7 5.27 12.79 5.15
CA LYS A 7 4.96 14.20 4.87
C LYS A 7 4.69 14.47 3.39
N GLU A 8 5.47 13.88 2.50
CA GLU A 8 5.35 14.04 1.04
C GLU A 8 4.07 13.36 0.53
N MET A 9 3.86 12.10 0.91
CA MET A 9 2.65 11.37 0.56
C MET A 9 1.38 12.05 1.04
N LYS A 10 1.42 12.73 2.21
CA LYS A 10 0.29 13.49 2.72
C LYS A 10 -0.02 14.69 1.82
N ALA A 11 0.99 15.39 1.32
CA ALA A 11 0.81 16.47 0.35
C ALA A 11 0.17 15.95 -0.94
N ASP A 12 0.57 14.75 -1.38
CA ASP A 12 0.05 14.09 -2.59
C ASP A 12 -1.27 13.33 -2.36
N ARG A 13 -1.81 13.33 -1.14
CA ARG A 13 -3.02 12.58 -0.76
C ARG A 13 -2.90 11.08 -1.07
N VAL A 14 -1.69 10.52 -0.97
CA VAL A 14 -1.41 9.10 -1.16
C VAL A 14 -1.21 8.43 0.18
N TRP A 15 -1.87 7.32 0.39
CA TRP A 15 -1.65 6.41 1.52
C TRP A 15 -0.82 5.22 1.06
N ASN A 16 -0.17 4.58 2.00
CA ASN A 16 0.71 3.47 1.70
C ASN A 16 0.37 2.25 2.55
N PHE A 17 0.19 1.11 1.91
CA PHE A 17 0.18 -0.20 2.53
C PHE A 17 1.46 -0.92 2.16
N THR A 18 2.27 -1.26 3.15
CA THR A 18 3.63 -1.78 2.93
C THR A 18 3.83 -3.06 3.72
N LEU A 19 4.51 -4.02 3.11
CA LEU A 19 4.96 -5.27 3.72
C LEU A 19 6.47 -5.23 3.97
N PRO A 20 7.00 -6.14 4.81
CA PRO A 20 8.44 -6.33 4.91
C PRO A 20 9.02 -6.72 3.56
N ALA A 21 10.28 -6.35 3.31
CA ALA A 21 10.98 -6.78 2.11
C ALA A 21 11.59 -8.18 2.28
N TRP A 22 11.50 -8.97 1.20
CA TRP A 22 12.18 -10.24 1.01
C TRP A 22 11.80 -11.31 2.04
N VAL A 23 12.79 -11.95 2.70
CA VAL A 23 12.59 -13.00 3.72
C VAL A 23 12.67 -12.37 5.09
N ILE A 24 11.70 -12.66 5.93
CA ILE A 24 11.68 -12.21 7.32
C ILE A 24 11.59 -13.40 8.27
N GLU A 25 12.13 -13.24 9.46
CA GLU A 25 11.90 -14.14 10.59
C GLU A 25 10.62 -13.70 11.30
N LEU A 26 9.73 -14.66 11.51
CA LEU A 26 8.48 -14.47 12.24
C LEU A 26 8.69 -14.65 13.76
N PRO A 27 7.74 -14.21 14.60
CA PRO A 27 7.87 -14.33 16.06
C PRO A 27 8.02 -15.78 16.56
N ASP A 28 7.58 -16.75 15.80
CA ASP A 28 7.72 -18.19 16.09
C ASP A 28 9.06 -18.78 15.64
N GLY A 29 9.98 -17.95 15.10
CA GLY A 29 11.27 -18.35 14.56
C GLY A 29 11.24 -18.93 13.14
N SER A 30 10.06 -19.06 12.54
CA SER A 30 9.95 -19.49 11.15
C SER A 30 10.31 -18.34 10.18
N HIS A 31 10.58 -18.67 8.91
CA HIS A 31 10.90 -17.68 7.89
C HIS A 31 9.80 -17.61 6.84
N PHE A 32 9.43 -16.38 6.46
CA PHE A 32 8.45 -16.13 5.42
C PHE A 32 9.05 -15.28 4.29
N ASN A 33 8.93 -15.77 3.05
CA ASN A 33 9.40 -15.02 1.88
C ASN A 33 8.26 -14.22 1.27
N VAL A 34 8.29 -12.90 1.51
CA VAL A 34 7.29 -11.95 0.98
C VAL A 34 7.50 -11.66 -0.51
N CYS A 35 8.74 -11.77 -1.00
CA CYS A 35 9.09 -11.45 -2.39
C CYS A 35 9.57 -12.73 -3.11
N ARG A 36 8.68 -13.70 -3.28
CA ARG A 36 9.01 -15.06 -3.82
C ARG A 36 9.73 -15.01 -5.17
N ASN A 37 9.38 -14.03 -6.01
CA ASN A 37 9.91 -13.89 -7.37
C ASN A 37 10.85 -12.70 -7.52
N ALA A 38 11.51 -12.26 -6.44
CA ALA A 38 12.33 -11.06 -6.42
C ALA A 38 13.48 -11.05 -7.45
N GLY A 39 14.03 -12.23 -7.83
CA GLY A 39 15.10 -12.32 -8.82
C GLY A 39 16.26 -11.38 -8.52
N VAL A 40 16.63 -10.56 -9.51
CA VAL A 40 17.70 -9.55 -9.38
C VAL A 40 17.37 -8.47 -8.35
N CYS A 41 16.11 -8.13 -8.15
CA CYS A 41 15.65 -7.14 -7.18
C CYS A 41 16.15 -7.46 -5.76
N ALA A 42 16.23 -8.74 -5.38
CA ALA A 42 16.73 -9.15 -4.06
C ALA A 42 18.16 -8.66 -3.77
N LYS A 43 19.00 -8.49 -4.81
CA LYS A 43 20.40 -8.03 -4.66
C LYS A 43 20.51 -6.54 -4.37
N PHE A 44 19.57 -5.75 -4.89
CA PHE A 44 19.61 -4.27 -4.84
C PHE A 44 18.43 -3.67 -4.07
N CYS A 45 17.74 -4.48 -3.25
CA CYS A 45 16.54 -4.06 -2.56
C CYS A 45 16.82 -2.89 -1.60
N TYR A 46 16.32 -1.71 -1.94
CA TYR A 46 16.44 -0.50 -1.11
C TYR A 46 15.70 -0.63 0.22
N ALA A 47 14.61 -1.40 0.25
CA ALA A 47 13.79 -1.60 1.46
C ALA A 47 14.48 -2.49 2.53
N ARG A 48 15.68 -2.93 2.28
CA ARG A 48 16.55 -3.61 3.26
C ARG A 48 17.55 -2.67 3.96
N ASN A 49 17.45 -1.37 3.69
CA ASN A 49 18.40 -0.36 4.16
C ASN A 49 17.67 0.88 4.70
N GLY A 50 18.43 1.77 5.35
CA GLY A 50 17.95 3.09 5.76
C GLY A 50 16.77 3.05 6.73
N THR A 51 15.77 3.85 6.47
CA THR A 51 14.60 4.04 7.34
C THR A 51 13.73 2.79 7.48
N TYR A 52 13.80 1.84 6.54
CA TYR A 52 13.11 0.56 6.62
C TYR A 52 13.60 -0.32 7.78
N LEU A 53 14.81 -0.07 8.29
CA LEU A 53 15.38 -0.80 9.43
C LEU A 53 14.94 -0.25 10.78
N PHE A 54 14.28 0.91 10.83
CA PHE A 54 13.82 1.48 12.10
C PHE A 54 12.77 0.56 12.76
N PRO A 55 12.88 0.31 14.08
CA PRO A 55 12.00 -0.63 14.78
C PRO A 55 10.51 -0.34 14.57
N LYS A 56 10.12 0.94 14.58
CA LYS A 56 8.73 1.37 14.35
C LYS A 56 8.25 1.03 12.93
N VAL A 57 9.10 1.18 11.93
CA VAL A 57 8.78 0.87 10.52
C VAL A 57 8.68 -0.63 10.33
N LYS A 58 9.69 -1.39 10.81
CA LYS A 58 9.67 -2.86 10.79
C LYS A 58 8.43 -3.42 11.50
N GLY A 59 8.11 -2.93 12.69
CA GLY A 59 6.94 -3.36 13.44
C GLY A 59 5.63 -3.12 12.68
N LYS A 60 5.53 -1.99 11.97
CA LYS A 60 4.38 -1.68 11.14
C LYS A 60 4.26 -2.64 9.95
N HIS A 61 5.34 -2.88 9.23
CA HIS A 61 5.36 -3.79 8.09
C HIS A 61 5.03 -5.22 8.51
N LEU A 62 5.58 -5.66 9.65
CA LEU A 62 5.28 -6.98 10.22
C LEU A 62 3.80 -7.10 10.62
N SER A 63 3.24 -6.07 11.27
CA SER A 63 1.81 -6.03 11.61
C SER A 63 0.92 -6.14 10.35
N ASN A 64 1.27 -5.45 9.27
CA ASN A 64 0.55 -5.55 8.00
C ASN A 64 0.66 -6.96 7.40
N LEU A 65 1.86 -7.57 7.45
CA LEU A 65 2.03 -8.94 6.96
C LEU A 65 1.21 -9.94 7.79
N THR A 66 1.25 -9.83 9.13
CA THR A 66 0.46 -10.67 10.02
C THR A 66 -1.04 -10.58 9.68
N LEU A 67 -1.54 -9.35 9.46
CA LEU A 67 -2.93 -9.17 9.04
C LEU A 67 -3.23 -9.97 7.76
N VAL A 68 -2.53 -9.69 6.66
CA VAL A 68 -2.89 -10.25 5.33
C VAL A 68 -2.53 -11.72 5.16
N ARG A 69 -1.71 -12.28 6.04
CA ARG A 69 -1.34 -13.69 6.02
C ARG A 69 -2.24 -14.54 6.92
N ASP A 70 -2.58 -14.03 8.10
CA ASP A 70 -3.12 -14.84 9.19
C ASP A 70 -4.61 -14.55 9.46
N ASP A 71 -5.12 -13.38 9.05
CA ASP A 71 -6.52 -13.02 9.25
C ASP A 71 -7.32 -13.26 7.95
N PRO A 72 -8.26 -14.20 7.92
CA PRO A 72 -9.08 -14.45 6.74
C PRO A 72 -10.01 -13.28 6.39
N ASN A 73 -10.27 -12.36 7.34
CA ASN A 73 -11.13 -11.19 7.15
C ASN A 73 -10.35 -9.91 6.83
N TRP A 74 -9.06 -10.01 6.48
CA TRP A 74 -8.21 -8.84 6.28
C TRP A 74 -8.74 -7.84 5.24
N VAL A 75 -9.48 -8.33 4.23
CA VAL A 75 -10.11 -7.48 3.21
C VAL A 75 -11.15 -6.57 3.85
N ASP A 76 -11.98 -7.10 4.74
CA ASP A 76 -12.99 -6.32 5.46
C ASP A 76 -12.36 -5.34 6.47
N GLU A 77 -11.28 -5.75 7.13
CA GLU A 77 -10.50 -4.87 8.02
C GLU A 77 -9.95 -3.65 7.27
N ILE A 78 -9.37 -3.85 6.09
CA ILE A 78 -8.89 -2.75 5.24
C ILE A 78 -10.06 -1.94 4.69
N ALA A 79 -11.18 -2.59 4.30
CA ALA A 79 -12.37 -1.89 3.82
C ALA A 79 -12.95 -0.96 4.88
N VAL A 80 -13.06 -1.40 6.13
CA VAL A 80 -13.49 -0.55 7.27
C VAL A 80 -12.55 0.64 7.44
N GLU A 81 -11.24 0.44 7.29
CA GLU A 81 -10.30 1.55 7.35
C GLU A 81 -10.49 2.54 6.19
N LEU A 82 -10.69 2.05 4.96
CA LEU A 82 -10.89 2.87 3.75
C LEU A 82 -12.22 3.63 3.78
N ASP A 83 -13.24 3.11 4.45
CA ASP A 83 -14.51 3.81 4.60
C ASP A 83 -14.47 4.99 5.60
N HIS A 84 -13.40 5.14 6.35
CA HIS A 84 -13.25 6.25 7.28
C HIS A 84 -13.16 7.60 6.56
N LYS A 85 -13.72 8.66 7.19
CA LYS A 85 -13.83 10.03 6.63
C LYS A 85 -12.51 10.61 6.07
N ARG A 86 -11.35 10.20 6.58
CA ARG A 86 -10.04 10.68 6.11
C ARG A 86 -9.68 10.22 4.69
N PHE A 87 -10.35 9.18 4.17
CA PHE A 87 -10.16 8.67 2.82
C PHE A 87 -11.21 9.23 1.84
N LYS A 88 -12.21 9.95 2.33
CA LYS A 88 -13.21 10.56 1.46
C LYS A 88 -12.59 11.72 0.65
N PRO A 89 -13.10 11.99 -0.56
CA PRO A 89 -12.66 13.11 -1.37
C PRO A 89 -12.71 14.43 -0.58
N SER A 90 -11.74 15.31 -0.81
CA SER A 90 -11.67 16.59 -0.12
C SER A 90 -12.63 17.66 -0.66
N GLY A 91 -13.18 17.44 -1.87
CA GLY A 91 -13.95 18.43 -2.62
C GLY A 91 -13.10 19.48 -3.35
N GLU A 92 -11.77 19.45 -3.18
CA GLU A 92 -10.84 20.35 -3.86
C GLU A 92 -10.05 19.59 -4.92
N PRO A 93 -9.96 20.09 -6.16
CA PRO A 93 -9.21 19.46 -7.22
C PRO A 93 -7.77 19.17 -6.81
N ARG A 94 -7.26 18.02 -7.23
CA ARG A 94 -5.87 17.64 -7.00
C ARG A 94 -5.01 18.08 -8.18
N ILE A 95 -4.07 18.97 -7.90
CA ILE A 95 -3.02 19.33 -8.86
C ILE A 95 -1.87 18.35 -8.68
N VAL A 96 -1.57 17.57 -9.71
CA VAL A 96 -0.40 16.67 -9.72
C VAL A 96 0.74 17.38 -10.43
N PRO A 97 1.82 17.76 -9.73
CA PRO A 97 2.96 18.44 -10.34
C PRO A 97 3.54 17.59 -11.50
N GLY A 98 3.79 18.23 -12.64
CA GLY A 98 4.31 17.56 -13.84
C GLY A 98 3.27 16.88 -14.71
N LEU A 99 2.02 16.78 -14.30
CA LEU A 99 0.92 16.30 -15.13
C LEU A 99 0.31 17.48 -15.91
N THR A 100 1.02 17.98 -16.90
CA THR A 100 0.58 19.14 -17.72
C THR A 100 -0.48 18.75 -18.75
N ALA A 101 -0.62 17.46 -19.06
CA ALA A 101 -1.66 16.94 -19.95
C ALA A 101 -2.27 15.68 -19.33
N THR A 102 -3.53 15.76 -18.94
CA THR A 102 -4.30 14.62 -18.41
C THR A 102 -4.97 13.78 -19.50
N SER A 103 -4.72 14.10 -20.78
CA SER A 103 -5.37 13.46 -21.93
C SER A 103 -5.14 11.94 -22.02
N HIS A 104 -4.04 11.43 -21.44
CA HIS A 104 -3.72 10.00 -21.39
C HIS A 104 -4.36 9.26 -20.21
N LEU A 105 -4.96 9.99 -19.26
CA LEU A 105 -5.64 9.40 -18.12
C LEU A 105 -7.05 8.96 -18.51
N SER A 106 -7.52 7.87 -17.91
CA SER A 106 -8.92 7.47 -18.04
C SER A 106 -9.86 8.55 -17.47
N GLN A 107 -11.10 8.56 -17.93
CA GLN A 107 -12.09 9.54 -17.43
C GLN A 107 -12.28 9.39 -15.92
N SER A 108 -12.37 8.17 -15.41
CA SER A 108 -12.53 7.89 -13.97
C SER A 108 -11.40 8.48 -13.12
N VAL A 109 -10.15 8.42 -13.61
CA VAL A 109 -9.00 9.03 -12.90
C VAL A 109 -9.09 10.55 -12.92
N ARG A 110 -9.52 11.15 -14.04
CA ARG A 110 -9.73 12.61 -14.12
C ARG A 110 -10.80 13.07 -13.14
N ASP A 111 -11.95 12.42 -13.14
CA ASP A 111 -13.06 12.73 -12.24
C ASP A 111 -12.63 12.61 -10.76
N TRP A 112 -11.85 11.56 -10.47
CA TRP A 112 -11.30 11.36 -9.12
C TRP A 112 -10.33 12.48 -8.71
N LEU A 113 -9.48 12.97 -9.62
CA LEU A 113 -8.59 14.10 -9.36
C LEU A 113 -9.39 15.39 -9.14
N GLU A 114 -10.47 15.62 -9.90
CA GLU A 114 -11.33 16.81 -9.77
C GLU A 114 -12.05 16.89 -8.42
N VAL A 115 -12.47 15.77 -7.86
CA VAL A 115 -13.09 15.74 -6.53
C VAL A 115 -12.09 15.70 -5.38
N GLY A 116 -10.80 15.72 -5.66
CA GLY A 116 -9.75 15.68 -4.65
C GLY A 116 -9.64 14.34 -3.95
N GLY A 117 -9.74 13.26 -4.69
CA GLY A 117 -9.69 11.89 -4.19
C GLY A 117 -8.39 11.53 -3.49
N GLN A 118 -8.43 10.49 -2.67
CA GLN A 118 -7.27 9.89 -2.00
C GLN A 118 -6.81 8.67 -2.81
N ALA A 119 -5.54 8.35 -2.78
CA ALA A 119 -5.00 7.14 -3.41
C ALA A 119 -4.35 6.22 -2.38
N VAL A 120 -4.39 4.93 -2.65
CA VAL A 120 -3.62 3.94 -1.90
C VAL A 120 -2.55 3.35 -2.80
N ARG A 121 -1.31 3.48 -2.41
CA ARG A 121 -0.19 2.75 -3.01
C ARG A 121 -0.04 1.43 -2.29
N ILE A 122 -0.20 0.34 -3.03
CA ILE A 122 0.04 -1.00 -2.52
C ILE A 122 1.49 -1.34 -2.82
N HIS A 123 2.25 -1.65 -1.77
CA HIS A 123 3.66 -1.99 -1.79
C HIS A 123 4.61 -0.88 -2.27
N ASP A 124 5.25 -0.26 -1.31
CA ASP A 124 6.53 0.41 -1.54
C ASP A 124 7.69 -0.57 -1.18
N SER A 125 7.42 -1.57 -0.36
CA SER A 125 8.26 -2.75 -0.16
C SER A 125 7.41 -4.00 0.04
N GLY A 126 7.98 -5.18 -0.15
CA GLY A 126 7.26 -6.43 -0.24
C GLY A 126 6.67 -6.64 -1.64
N ASP A 127 5.88 -7.68 -1.80
CA ASP A 127 5.27 -8.05 -3.09
C ASP A 127 3.98 -8.84 -2.86
N PHE A 128 3.25 -9.15 -3.93
CA PHE A 128 2.14 -10.08 -3.92
C PHE A 128 2.67 -11.51 -3.78
N PHE A 129 2.59 -12.07 -2.59
CA PHE A 129 3.17 -13.37 -2.25
C PHE A 129 2.23 -14.56 -2.54
N SER A 130 0.95 -14.30 -2.83
CA SER A 130 -0.03 -15.31 -3.24
C SER A 130 -1.13 -14.73 -4.12
N GLU A 131 -1.85 -15.59 -4.85
CA GLU A 131 -2.99 -15.20 -5.68
C GLU A 131 -4.17 -14.72 -4.83
N GLU A 132 -4.42 -15.34 -3.69
CA GLU A 132 -5.48 -14.93 -2.75
C GLU A 132 -5.23 -13.53 -2.22
N TYR A 133 -3.97 -13.21 -1.90
CA TYR A 133 -3.60 -11.87 -1.44
C TYR A 133 -3.79 -10.82 -2.54
N LEU A 134 -3.38 -11.13 -3.78
CA LEU A 134 -3.66 -10.27 -4.93
C LEU A 134 -5.16 -10.10 -5.16
N GLY A 135 -5.93 -11.20 -5.13
CA GLY A 135 -7.39 -11.20 -5.29
C GLY A 135 -8.11 -10.32 -4.27
N GLY A 136 -7.65 -10.32 -3.03
CA GLY A 136 -8.17 -9.44 -1.99
C GLY A 136 -7.99 -7.94 -2.32
N TRP A 137 -6.82 -7.56 -2.86
CA TRP A 137 -6.60 -6.18 -3.29
C TRP A 137 -7.41 -5.80 -4.52
N ILE A 138 -7.64 -6.72 -5.45
CA ILE A 138 -8.55 -6.49 -6.58
C ILE A 138 -9.97 -6.24 -6.06
N THR A 139 -10.46 -7.05 -5.12
CA THR A 139 -11.75 -6.86 -4.47
C THR A 139 -11.87 -5.49 -3.79
N LEU A 140 -10.82 -5.03 -3.12
CA LEU A 140 -10.80 -3.69 -2.52
C LEU A 140 -10.79 -2.58 -3.57
N ALA A 141 -10.06 -2.75 -4.68
CA ALA A 141 -10.03 -1.77 -5.77
C ALA A 141 -11.40 -1.64 -6.46
N ASP A 142 -12.13 -2.74 -6.63
CA ASP A 142 -13.50 -2.73 -7.18
C ASP A 142 -14.49 -2.04 -6.23
N ARG A 143 -14.28 -2.17 -4.92
CA ARG A 143 -15.16 -1.58 -3.89
C ARG A 143 -14.86 -0.10 -3.62
N PHE A 144 -13.62 0.33 -3.83
CA PHE A 144 -13.12 1.69 -3.60
C PHE A 144 -12.35 2.19 -4.83
N PRO A 145 -13.03 2.47 -5.94
CA PRO A 145 -12.43 2.90 -7.21
C PRO A 145 -11.76 4.29 -7.13
#